data_b03f2cb1349da0b590da4926f21c1c83
#
_entry.id   b03f2cb1349da0b590da4926f21c1c83
#
_cell.length_a   1.000
_cell.length_b   1.000
_cell.length_c   1.000
_cell.angle_alpha   90.00
_cell.angle_beta   90.00
_cell.angle_gamma   90.00
#
_symmetry.space_group_name_H-M   'P 1'
#
loop_
_entity.id
_entity.type
_entity.pdbx_description
1 polymer ?
#
loop_
_entity_poly.entity_id
_entity_poly.type
_entity_poly.pdbx_seq_one_letter_code
_entity_poly.pdbx_strand_id
1 'polypeptide(L)'
;MSQHVTISPSEAADRLAIRELIEAYAHCADRRDAKGQMALFTEDTHFVVYMDAKDPKPTQELHGRESLAPVFADLNKYAATMHLLGQSTILTLSNDRATGEVYCMPHHLTIDGTKRTLMIAALRYADTYVKQDGVWLYAERRLYVDWIEERHLS
;
A
#
# COMPACT_ATOMS: atom_id res chain seq x y z
N MET A 1 27.43 -10.84 3.60
CA MET A 1 27.29 -11.49 2.29
C MET A 1 26.19 -10.78 1.52
N SER A 2 26.51 -10.30 0.35
CA SER A 2 25.48 -9.81 -0.58
C SER A 2 24.67 -11.03 -1.04
N GLN A 3 23.46 -11.13 -0.57
CA GLN A 3 22.56 -12.17 -1.05
C GLN A 3 21.84 -11.63 -2.28
N HIS A 4 22.29 -12.01 -3.46
CA HIS A 4 21.49 -11.86 -4.65
C HIS A 4 20.31 -12.82 -4.58
N VAL A 5 19.11 -12.30 -4.72
CA VAL A 5 17.91 -13.12 -4.78
C VAL A 5 17.98 -13.97 -6.05
N THR A 6 18.07 -15.27 -5.89
CA THR A 6 17.94 -16.19 -7.01
C THR A 6 16.47 -16.53 -7.18
N ILE A 7 15.89 -16.14 -8.29
CA ILE A 7 14.49 -16.41 -8.60
C ILE A 7 14.44 -17.67 -9.50
N SER A 8 13.75 -18.70 -9.02
CA SER A 8 13.49 -19.87 -9.86
C SER A 8 12.38 -19.54 -10.89
N PRO A 9 12.37 -20.22 -12.05
CA PRO A 9 11.29 -20.05 -13.03
C PRO A 9 9.90 -20.34 -12.47
N SER A 10 9.78 -21.27 -11.52
CA SER A 10 8.49 -21.60 -10.88
C SER A 10 7.95 -20.48 -9.98
N GLU A 11 8.83 -19.66 -9.42
CA GLU A 11 8.45 -18.53 -8.57
C GLU A 11 8.23 -17.22 -9.36
N ALA A 12 8.77 -17.14 -10.57
CA ALA A 12 8.80 -15.88 -11.32
C ALA A 12 7.40 -15.31 -11.58
N ALA A 13 6.43 -16.15 -11.92
CA ALA A 13 5.05 -15.74 -12.17
C ALA A 13 4.39 -15.19 -10.89
N ASP A 14 4.59 -15.83 -9.76
CA ASP A 14 4.03 -15.39 -8.48
C ASP A 14 4.67 -14.06 -8.01
N ARG A 15 5.97 -13.93 -8.16
CA ARG A 15 6.68 -12.67 -7.84
C ARG A 15 6.20 -11.51 -8.72
N LEU A 16 6.01 -11.75 -10.01
CA LEU A 16 5.47 -10.75 -10.92
C LEU A 16 4.03 -10.38 -10.54
N ALA A 17 3.17 -11.37 -10.27
CA ALA A 17 1.78 -11.13 -9.88
C ALA A 17 1.65 -10.32 -8.58
N ILE A 18 2.50 -10.59 -7.58
CA ILE A 18 2.54 -9.80 -6.34
C ILE A 18 3.00 -8.37 -6.63
N ARG A 19 3.98 -8.18 -7.51
CA ARG A 19 4.41 -6.83 -7.91
C ARG A 19 3.29 -6.06 -8.61
N GLU A 20 2.59 -6.70 -9.53
CA GLU A 20 1.42 -6.11 -10.21
C GLU A 20 0.31 -5.75 -9.20
N LEU A 21 0.09 -6.56 -8.17
CA LEU A 21 -0.85 -6.27 -7.08
C LEU A 21 -0.44 -5.00 -6.31
N ILE A 22 0.84 -4.85 -6.00
CA ILE A 22 1.37 -3.68 -5.30
C ILE A 22 1.20 -2.41 -6.15
N GLU A 23 1.49 -2.49 -7.43
CA GLU A 23 1.35 -1.38 -8.38
C GLU A 23 -0.14 -1.03 -8.62
N ALA A 24 -1.00 -2.04 -8.70
CA ALA A 24 -2.45 -1.84 -8.83
C ALA A 24 -3.04 -1.06 -7.64
N TYR A 25 -2.59 -1.33 -6.43
CA TYR A 25 -3.02 -0.59 -5.24
C TYR A 25 -2.73 0.92 -5.37
N ALA A 26 -1.51 1.27 -5.73
CA ALA A 26 -1.11 2.66 -5.93
C ALA A 26 -1.88 3.32 -7.10
N HIS A 27 -2.05 2.59 -8.19
CA HIS A 27 -2.79 3.06 -9.36
C HIS A 27 -4.26 3.34 -9.03
N CYS A 28 -4.95 2.43 -8.36
CA CYS A 28 -6.35 2.62 -7.94
C CYS A 28 -6.49 3.82 -7.01
N ALA A 29 -5.58 3.99 -6.04
CA ALA A 29 -5.57 5.13 -5.13
C ALA A 29 -5.48 6.45 -5.89
N ASP A 30 -4.54 6.58 -6.82
CA ASP A 30 -4.29 7.80 -7.57
C ASP A 30 -5.40 8.11 -8.59
N ARG A 31 -6.12 7.10 -9.05
CA ARG A 31 -7.26 7.22 -9.95
C ARG A 31 -8.60 7.36 -9.24
N ARG A 32 -8.62 7.34 -7.89
CA ARG A 32 -9.85 7.39 -7.09
C ARG A 32 -10.79 6.20 -7.35
N ASP A 33 -10.21 5.07 -7.72
CA ASP A 33 -10.93 3.81 -7.89
C ASP A 33 -10.96 3.02 -6.57
N ALA A 34 -11.74 3.50 -5.61
CA ALA A 34 -11.88 2.87 -4.31
C ALA A 34 -12.41 1.43 -4.43
N LYS A 35 -13.33 1.18 -5.37
CA LYS A 35 -13.88 -0.16 -5.60
C LYS A 35 -12.82 -1.12 -6.13
N GLY A 36 -12.05 -0.69 -7.12
CA GLY A 36 -10.93 -1.47 -7.65
C GLY A 36 -9.87 -1.71 -6.59
N GLN A 37 -9.57 -0.71 -5.76
CA GLN A 37 -8.60 -0.83 -4.67
C GLN A 37 -9.05 -1.84 -3.61
N MET A 38 -10.34 -1.82 -3.21
CA MET A 38 -10.92 -2.79 -2.28
C MET A 38 -10.86 -4.22 -2.83
N ALA A 39 -11.06 -4.40 -4.13
CA ALA A 39 -11.03 -5.72 -4.77
C ALA A 39 -9.66 -6.42 -4.70
N LEU A 40 -8.60 -5.69 -4.36
CA LEU A 40 -7.24 -6.23 -4.18
C LEU A 40 -7.07 -6.96 -2.83
N PHE A 41 -8.05 -6.90 -1.95
CA PHE A 41 -8.01 -7.46 -0.61
C PHE A 41 -8.93 -8.68 -0.48
N THR A 42 -8.59 -9.57 0.45
CA THR A 42 -9.50 -10.66 0.83
C THR A 42 -10.75 -10.12 1.54
N GLU A 43 -11.83 -10.90 1.57
CA GLU A 43 -13.07 -10.48 2.26
C GLU A 43 -12.86 -10.25 3.77
N ASP A 44 -12.01 -11.07 4.38
CA ASP A 44 -11.68 -11.04 5.81
C ASP A 44 -10.39 -10.26 6.11
N THR A 45 -9.96 -9.40 5.22
CA THR A 45 -8.69 -8.67 5.32
C THR A 45 -8.54 -7.90 6.63
N HIS A 46 -7.29 -7.71 7.03
CA HIS A 46 -6.91 -6.89 8.18
C HIS A 46 -6.01 -5.73 7.71
N PHE A 47 -6.45 -4.49 7.96
CA PHE A 47 -5.74 -3.29 7.54
C PHE A 47 -5.42 -2.44 8.78
N VAL A 48 -4.14 -2.14 8.99
CA VAL A 48 -3.66 -1.46 10.19
C VAL A 48 -2.83 -0.25 9.82
N VAL A 49 -3.06 0.87 10.48
CA VAL A 49 -2.35 2.12 10.24
C VAL A 49 -1.64 2.58 11.51
N TYR A 50 -0.35 2.83 11.39
CA TYR A 50 0.48 3.47 12.42
C TYR A 50 0.95 4.82 11.86
N MET A 51 0.31 5.91 12.28
CA MET A 51 0.72 7.26 11.88
C MET A 51 2.05 7.69 12.50
N ASP A 52 2.51 6.98 13.51
CA ASP A 52 3.88 7.02 14.03
C ASP A 52 4.41 5.58 14.07
N ALA A 53 5.40 5.27 13.26
CA ALA A 53 6.01 3.94 13.21
C ALA A 53 6.65 3.49 14.52
N LYS A 54 6.92 4.43 15.44
CA LYS A 54 7.50 4.14 16.77
C LYS A 54 6.44 3.85 17.83
N ASP A 55 5.17 4.20 17.58
CA ASP A 55 4.09 3.92 18.50
C ASP A 55 3.73 2.42 18.40
N PRO A 56 3.73 1.66 19.52
CA PRO A 56 3.30 0.27 19.51
C PRO A 56 1.79 0.09 19.27
N LYS A 57 1.01 1.17 19.42
CA LYS A 57 -0.45 1.14 19.22
C LYS A 57 -0.82 1.66 17.83
N PRO A 58 -1.65 0.94 17.09
CA PRO A 58 -2.14 1.43 15.81
C PRO A 58 -3.03 2.66 16.01
N THR A 59 -2.94 3.60 15.07
CA THR A 59 -3.84 4.74 14.97
C THR A 59 -5.22 4.32 14.49
N GLN A 60 -5.26 3.32 13.61
CA GLN A 60 -6.48 2.77 13.05
C GLN A 60 -6.30 1.28 12.75
N GLU A 61 -7.35 0.52 12.99
CA GLU A 61 -7.39 -0.92 12.73
C GLU A 61 -8.75 -1.28 12.13
N LEU A 62 -8.74 -1.93 10.98
CA LEU A 62 -9.92 -2.25 10.20
C LEU A 62 -9.96 -3.73 9.87
N HIS A 63 -11.13 -4.33 9.98
CA HIS A 63 -11.39 -5.72 9.67
C HIS A 63 -12.45 -5.84 8.58
N GLY A 64 -12.17 -6.67 7.59
CA GLY A 64 -13.04 -6.91 6.45
C GLY A 64 -12.90 -5.88 5.33
N ARG A 65 -13.02 -6.36 4.10
CA ARG A 65 -12.88 -5.55 2.87
C ARG A 65 -13.76 -4.31 2.86
N GLU A 66 -15.02 -4.45 3.28
CA GLU A 66 -15.98 -3.35 3.23
C GLU A 66 -15.62 -2.19 4.19
N SER A 67 -14.87 -2.47 5.25
CA SER A 67 -14.40 -1.43 6.17
C SER A 67 -13.39 -0.47 5.53
N LEU A 68 -12.79 -0.85 4.40
CA LEU A 68 -11.78 -0.06 3.69
C LEU A 68 -12.39 1.08 2.85
N ALA A 69 -13.68 0.98 2.50
CA ALA A 69 -14.34 1.95 1.61
C ALA A 69 -14.17 3.42 2.06
N PRO A 70 -14.43 3.79 3.33
CA PRO A 70 -14.26 5.19 3.75
C PRO A 70 -12.81 5.63 3.76
N VAL A 71 -11.86 4.73 4.01
CA VAL A 71 -10.41 5.05 4.02
C VAL A 71 -9.95 5.40 2.61
N PHE A 72 -10.33 4.61 1.62
CA PHE A 72 -9.94 4.87 0.24
C PHE A 72 -10.69 6.07 -0.36
N ALA A 73 -11.95 6.27 0.03
CA ALA A 73 -12.73 7.45 -0.36
C ALA A 73 -12.19 8.76 0.22
N ASP A 74 -11.47 8.72 1.33
CA ASP A 74 -10.88 9.91 1.96
C ASP A 74 -9.87 10.62 1.05
N LEU A 75 -9.27 9.94 0.10
CA LEU A 75 -8.38 10.53 -0.89
C LEU A 75 -9.09 11.55 -1.80
N ASN A 76 -10.42 11.52 -1.89
CA ASN A 76 -11.19 12.48 -2.68
C ASN A 76 -11.06 13.92 -2.18
N LYS A 77 -10.63 14.13 -0.95
CA LYS A 77 -10.38 15.48 -0.40
C LYS A 77 -9.16 16.18 -1.02
N TYR A 78 -8.25 15.41 -1.63
CA TYR A 78 -7.06 15.97 -2.26
C TYR A 78 -7.30 16.32 -3.72
N ALA A 79 -6.68 17.40 -4.19
CA ALA A 79 -6.74 17.81 -5.59
C ALA A 79 -6.04 16.80 -6.50
N ALA A 80 -4.94 16.22 -6.04
CA ALA A 80 -4.21 15.15 -6.71
C ALA A 80 -3.42 14.35 -5.69
N THR A 81 -3.16 13.08 -6.01
CA THR A 81 -2.25 12.23 -5.25
C THR A 81 -1.34 11.46 -6.19
N MET A 82 -0.15 11.15 -5.72
CA MET A 82 0.80 10.28 -6.41
C MET A 82 1.44 9.36 -5.38
N HIS A 83 1.19 8.07 -5.48
CA HIS A 83 1.84 7.05 -4.65
C HIS A 83 3.09 6.57 -5.37
N LEU A 84 4.22 7.20 -5.04
CA LEU A 84 5.51 6.81 -5.59
C LEU A 84 6.04 5.59 -4.84
N LEU A 85 6.06 4.44 -5.50
CA LEU A 85 6.57 3.20 -4.95
C LEU A 85 8.09 3.16 -5.01
N GLY A 86 8.70 2.78 -3.89
CA GLY A 86 10.11 2.46 -3.82
C GLY A 86 10.36 0.96 -4.00
N GLN A 87 11.32 0.43 -3.25
CA GLN A 87 11.62 -0.98 -3.27
C GLN A 87 10.48 -1.82 -2.69
N SER A 88 10.30 -3.00 -3.25
CA SER A 88 9.46 -4.04 -2.70
C SER A 88 10.26 -5.32 -2.53
N THR A 89 10.20 -5.91 -1.34
CA THR A 89 10.95 -7.10 -0.99
C THR A 89 9.98 -8.19 -0.54
N ILE A 90 10.00 -9.33 -1.22
CA ILE A 90 9.29 -10.52 -0.77
C ILE A 90 10.17 -11.21 0.27
N LEU A 91 9.68 -11.34 1.50
CA LEU A 91 10.39 -11.94 2.62
C LEU A 91 10.20 -13.45 2.70
N THR A 92 8.98 -13.90 2.44
CA THR A 92 8.64 -15.33 2.36
C THR A 92 7.73 -15.58 1.18
N LEU A 93 7.85 -16.72 0.54
CA LEU A 93 6.99 -17.14 -0.58
C LEU A 93 6.78 -18.64 -0.54
N SER A 94 5.52 -19.04 -0.55
CA SER A 94 5.06 -20.41 -0.79
C SER A 94 4.06 -20.43 -1.95
N ASN A 95 3.43 -21.59 -2.21
CA ASN A 95 2.50 -21.73 -3.33
C ASN A 95 1.28 -20.82 -3.23
N ASP A 96 0.82 -20.48 -2.03
CA ASP A 96 -0.43 -19.77 -1.78
C ASP A 96 -0.32 -18.61 -0.77
N ARG A 97 0.89 -18.37 -0.24
CA ARG A 97 1.13 -17.36 0.78
C ARG A 97 2.48 -16.69 0.60
N ALA A 98 2.52 -15.39 0.80
CA ALA A 98 3.75 -14.61 0.81
C ALA A 98 3.68 -13.50 1.85
N THR A 99 4.85 -13.05 2.31
CA THR A 99 4.99 -11.83 3.09
C THR A 99 6.01 -10.92 2.42
N GLY A 100 5.85 -9.61 2.61
CA GLY A 100 6.75 -8.66 2.00
C GLY A 100 6.74 -7.30 2.69
N GLU A 101 7.68 -6.47 2.28
CA GLU A 101 7.78 -5.08 2.69
C GLU A 101 7.86 -4.18 1.45
N VAL A 102 7.10 -3.09 1.45
CA VAL A 102 7.04 -2.14 0.34
C VAL A 102 7.29 -0.74 0.87
N TYR A 103 8.15 0.02 0.20
CA TYR A 103 8.37 1.43 0.49
C TYR A 103 7.52 2.29 -0.42
N CYS A 104 6.92 3.34 0.14
CA CYS A 104 6.08 4.26 -0.62
C CYS A 104 6.26 5.69 -0.11
N MET A 105 6.26 6.63 -1.03
CA MET A 105 6.21 8.07 -0.73
C MET A 105 4.96 8.67 -1.38
N PRO A 106 3.79 8.57 -0.72
CA PRO A 106 2.61 9.24 -1.22
C PRO A 106 2.75 10.76 -1.14
N HIS A 107 2.36 11.41 -2.22
CA HIS A 107 2.31 12.86 -2.36
C HIS A 107 0.84 13.26 -2.45
N HIS A 108 0.40 14.13 -1.55
CA HIS A 108 -0.99 14.61 -1.51
C HIS A 108 -1.01 16.11 -1.71
N LEU A 109 -1.62 16.56 -2.81
CA LEU A 109 -1.76 17.98 -3.14
C LEU A 109 -3.10 18.50 -2.65
N THR A 110 -3.05 19.54 -1.82
CA THR A 110 -4.23 20.31 -1.41
C THR A 110 -4.19 21.69 -2.10
N ILE A 111 -5.34 22.11 -2.62
CA ILE A 111 -5.51 23.44 -3.20
C ILE A 111 -6.65 24.15 -2.45
N ASP A 112 -6.32 25.29 -1.83
CA ASP A 112 -7.27 26.15 -1.14
C ASP A 112 -7.15 27.57 -1.73
N GLY A 113 -8.06 27.93 -2.60
CA GLY A 113 -7.96 29.16 -3.38
C GLY A 113 -6.69 29.19 -4.25
N THR A 114 -5.79 30.10 -3.96
CA THR A 114 -4.48 30.20 -4.63
C THR A 114 -3.37 29.45 -3.88
N LYS A 115 -3.65 28.98 -2.67
CA LYS A 115 -2.67 28.28 -1.83
C LYS A 115 -2.58 26.82 -2.23
N ARG A 116 -1.38 26.40 -2.58
CA ARG A 116 -1.08 25.00 -2.90
C ARG A 116 -0.14 24.42 -1.86
N THR A 117 -0.54 23.32 -1.23
CA THR A 117 0.25 22.63 -0.22
C THR A 117 0.45 21.17 -0.63
N LEU A 118 1.70 20.73 -0.63
CA LEU A 118 2.07 19.36 -0.89
C LEU A 118 2.47 18.69 0.41
N MET A 119 1.75 17.63 0.79
CA MET A 119 2.14 16.74 1.88
C MET A 119 2.81 15.50 1.29
N ILE A 120 3.97 15.15 1.80
CA ILE A 120 4.71 13.94 1.43
C ILE A 120 4.91 13.11 2.69
N ALA A 121 4.45 11.88 2.68
CA ALA A 121 4.74 10.92 3.73
C ALA A 121 5.82 9.93 3.24
N ALA A 122 6.74 9.56 4.12
CA ALA A 122 7.59 8.41 3.91
C ALA A 122 7.01 7.25 4.73
N LEU A 123 6.57 6.21 4.05
CA LEU A 123 5.93 5.08 4.72
C LEU A 123 6.38 3.74 4.17
N ARG A 124 6.15 2.73 4.97
CA ARG A 124 6.39 1.33 4.63
C ARG A 124 5.14 0.51 4.88
N TYR A 125 4.90 -0.42 3.99
CA TYR A 125 3.88 -1.45 4.18
C TYR A 125 4.55 -2.76 4.56
N ALA A 126 4.03 -3.39 5.61
CA ALA A 126 4.31 -4.80 5.89
C ALA A 126 3.07 -5.60 5.48
N ASP A 127 3.23 -6.43 4.48
CA ASP A 127 2.13 -7.09 3.80
C ASP A 127 2.15 -8.60 3.98
N THR A 128 0.96 -9.18 4.09
CA THR A 128 0.72 -10.60 3.91
C THR A 128 -0.19 -10.78 2.70
N TYR A 129 0.27 -11.59 1.76
CA TYR A 129 -0.45 -11.94 0.54
C TYR A 129 -0.91 -13.38 0.58
N VAL A 130 -2.07 -13.65 0.00
CA VAL A 130 -2.59 -15.01 -0.21
C VAL A 130 -3.07 -15.18 -1.64
N LYS A 131 -2.92 -16.40 -2.16
CA LYS A 131 -3.44 -16.74 -3.48
C LYS A 131 -4.77 -17.49 -3.30
N GLN A 132 -5.83 -16.91 -3.82
CA GLN A 132 -7.18 -17.49 -3.83
C GLN A 132 -7.64 -17.65 -5.28
N ASP A 133 -8.00 -18.85 -5.67
CA ASP A 133 -8.43 -19.17 -7.04
C ASP A 133 -7.44 -18.68 -8.11
N GLY A 134 -6.15 -18.81 -7.83
CA GLY A 134 -5.07 -18.39 -8.73
C GLY A 134 -4.75 -16.90 -8.71
N VAL A 135 -5.42 -16.10 -7.88
CA VAL A 135 -5.24 -14.64 -7.77
C VAL A 135 -4.59 -14.27 -6.45
N TRP A 136 -3.52 -13.49 -6.51
CA TRP A 136 -2.89 -12.93 -5.32
C TRP A 136 -3.66 -11.72 -4.80
N LEU A 137 -3.94 -11.70 -3.49
CA LEU A 137 -4.68 -10.66 -2.78
C LEU A 137 -3.95 -10.30 -1.48
N TYR A 138 -4.21 -9.09 -0.97
CA TYR A 138 -3.81 -8.71 0.37
C TYR A 138 -4.71 -9.40 1.41
N ALA A 139 -4.13 -10.24 2.25
CA ALA A 139 -4.79 -10.75 3.46
C ALA A 139 -4.62 -9.77 4.63
N GLU A 140 -3.44 -9.14 4.71
CA GLU A 140 -3.15 -8.09 5.69
C GLU A 140 -2.25 -7.04 5.07
N ARG A 141 -2.50 -5.77 5.40
CA ARG A 141 -1.59 -4.66 5.10
C ARG A 141 -1.42 -3.80 6.35
N ARG A 142 -0.18 -3.62 6.78
CA ARG A 142 0.19 -2.74 7.88
C ARG A 142 0.97 -1.56 7.31
N LEU A 143 0.46 -0.36 7.55
CA LEU A 143 1.06 0.90 7.09
C LEU A 143 1.77 1.57 8.24
N TYR A 144 3.05 1.87 8.08
CA TYR A 144 3.88 2.56 9.05
C TYR A 144 4.39 3.86 8.47
N VAL A 145 4.04 4.99 9.08
CA VAL A 145 4.55 6.30 8.68
C VAL A 145 5.82 6.60 9.46
N ASP A 146 6.94 6.73 8.75
CA ASP A 146 8.24 7.06 9.35
C ASP A 146 8.38 8.57 9.58
N TRP A 147 7.96 9.40 8.61
CA TRP A 147 7.87 10.86 8.73
C TRP A 147 6.91 11.45 7.71
N ILE A 148 6.49 12.69 7.97
CA ILE A 148 5.68 13.50 7.06
C ILE A 148 6.35 14.87 6.92
N GLU A 149 6.35 15.41 5.70
CA GLU A 149 6.73 16.80 5.45
C GLU A 149 5.62 17.51 4.68
N GLU A 150 5.55 18.81 4.85
CA GLU A 150 4.67 19.68 4.07
C GLU A 150 5.48 20.81 3.44
N ARG A 151 5.12 21.18 2.21
CA ARG A 151 5.68 22.34 1.52
C ARG A 151 4.61 23.10 0.78
N HIS A 152 4.82 24.44 0.74
CA HIS A 152 4.02 25.28 -0.14
C HIS A 152 4.61 25.27 -1.54
N LEU A 153 3.74 25.11 -2.53
CA LEU A 153 4.12 25.20 -3.94
C LEU A 153 3.84 26.62 -4.44
N SER A 154 4.80 27.17 -5.18
CA SER A 154 4.68 28.47 -5.85
C SER A 154 3.78 28.38 -7.07
#